data_fddb10bb67137ae434d5cc342a493037
#
_entry.id   fddb10bb67137ae434d5cc342a493037
#
_cell.length_a   1.000
_cell.length_b   1.000
_cell.length_c   1.000
_cell.angle_alpha   90.00
_cell.angle_beta   90.00
_cell.angle_gamma   90.00
#
_symmetry.space_group_name_H-M   'P 1'
#
loop_
_entity.id
_entity.type
_entity.pdbx_description
1 polymer ?
#
loop_
_entity_poly.entity_id
_entity_poly.type
_entity_poly.pdbx_seq_one_letter_code
_entity_poly.pdbx_strand_id
1 'polypeptide(L)'
;MRLYGEKIGVTEPENLEWVLPVQMGSATEELNCAFFAHATGREVWGRNQSIRVADRIYMRCELDGQTLAENGEPAILECKHVNAFSTVEDVVQRYMPQLHHNMHCAGVRHAVLSIFIGTFKHEIFEVAMDDFYLIGLLDAEEAFWSAVTTRTPPIVSAPIASPVPFEKLRDADMTGSNEWASNALDWLANKDAAKDFDKAAKTIKGLVDADVGKATGHGIEVKRSKSGSLTIKTEK
;
A
#
# COMPACT_ATOMS: atom_id res chain seq x y z
N MET A 1 2.70 -17.53 -12.77
CA MET A 1 2.82 -19.01 -13.00
C MET A 1 2.78 -19.82 -11.71
N ARG A 2 3.31 -19.32 -10.57
CA ARG A 2 3.30 -20.05 -9.30
C ARG A 2 1.87 -20.40 -8.83
N LEU A 3 0.97 -19.40 -8.72
CA LEU A 3 -0.42 -19.61 -8.29
C LEU A 3 -1.14 -20.64 -9.17
N TYR A 4 -0.92 -20.60 -10.49
CA TYR A 4 -1.46 -21.63 -11.39
C TYR A 4 -0.96 -23.02 -11.02
N GLY A 5 0.36 -23.18 -10.79
CA GLY A 5 0.95 -24.45 -10.37
C GLY A 5 0.37 -24.96 -9.05
N GLU A 6 0.15 -24.08 -8.08
CA GLU A 6 -0.49 -24.42 -6.80
C GLU A 6 -1.95 -24.86 -7.01
N LYS A 7 -2.71 -24.18 -7.86
CA LYS A 7 -4.13 -24.51 -8.12
C LYS A 7 -4.31 -25.83 -8.84
N ILE A 8 -3.37 -26.24 -9.71
CA ILE A 8 -3.41 -27.55 -10.40
C ILE A 8 -2.66 -28.66 -9.64
N GLY A 9 -2.07 -28.35 -8.47
CA GLY A 9 -1.42 -29.32 -7.59
C GLY A 9 -0.02 -29.75 -8.04
N VAL A 10 0.68 -28.99 -8.88
CA VAL A 10 2.07 -29.27 -9.30
C VAL A 10 3.11 -28.46 -8.56
N THR A 11 2.68 -27.45 -7.80
CA THR A 11 3.53 -26.62 -6.95
C THR A 11 2.96 -26.62 -5.55
N GLU A 12 3.80 -26.89 -4.56
CA GLU A 12 3.38 -26.79 -3.14
C GLU A 12 3.18 -25.31 -2.77
N PRO A 13 2.09 -24.99 -2.02
CA PRO A 13 1.92 -23.67 -1.46
C PRO A 13 3.07 -23.28 -0.54
N GLU A 14 3.38 -22.00 -0.47
CA GLU A 14 4.38 -21.49 0.47
C GLU A 14 3.89 -21.64 1.90
N ASN A 15 4.77 -22.12 2.78
CA ASN A 15 4.49 -22.07 4.22
C ASN A 15 4.71 -20.65 4.74
N LEU A 16 3.62 -19.96 5.08
CA LEU A 16 3.62 -18.59 5.59
C LEU A 16 3.54 -18.52 7.13
N GLU A 17 3.59 -19.66 7.82
CA GLU A 17 3.38 -19.77 9.27
C GLU A 17 4.31 -18.87 10.08
N TRP A 18 5.56 -18.71 9.65
CA TRP A 18 6.55 -17.88 10.34
C TRP A 18 7.02 -16.68 9.54
N VAL A 19 6.21 -16.22 8.58
CA VAL A 19 6.47 -14.98 7.84
C VAL A 19 5.92 -13.80 8.63
N LEU A 20 6.80 -13.03 9.27
CA LEU A 20 6.45 -11.98 10.22
C LEU A 20 5.40 -10.97 9.69
N PRO A 21 5.49 -10.44 8.46
CA PRO A 21 4.44 -9.54 7.94
C PRO A 21 3.04 -10.18 7.88
N VAL A 22 2.97 -11.48 7.57
CA VAL A 22 1.70 -12.23 7.53
C VAL A 22 1.14 -12.38 8.94
N GLN A 23 1.97 -12.79 9.88
CA GLN A 23 1.58 -12.95 11.29
C GLN A 23 1.16 -11.61 11.92
N MET A 24 1.88 -10.53 11.61
CA MET A 24 1.51 -9.18 12.06
C MET A 24 0.15 -8.74 11.49
N GLY A 25 -0.11 -9.03 10.21
CA GLY A 25 -1.41 -8.76 9.58
C GLY A 25 -2.54 -9.45 10.36
N SER A 26 -2.44 -10.76 10.52
CA SER A 26 -3.47 -11.56 11.22
C SER A 26 -3.63 -11.16 12.70
N ALA A 27 -2.53 -10.94 13.41
CA ALA A 27 -2.57 -10.58 14.84
C ALA A 27 -3.17 -9.18 15.11
N THR A 28 -3.07 -8.27 14.15
CA THR A 28 -3.53 -6.89 14.31
C THR A 28 -4.89 -6.60 13.65
N GLU A 29 -5.48 -7.55 12.95
CA GLU A 29 -6.76 -7.37 12.24
C GLU A 29 -7.89 -6.99 13.20
N GLU A 30 -8.05 -7.72 14.32
CA GLU A 30 -9.06 -7.39 15.34
C GLU A 30 -8.84 -6.01 15.95
N LEU A 31 -7.60 -5.68 16.25
CA LEU A 31 -7.22 -4.38 16.77
C LEU A 31 -7.52 -3.28 15.75
N ASN A 32 -7.26 -3.54 14.46
CA ASN A 32 -7.51 -2.59 13.38
C ASN A 32 -9.02 -2.30 13.23
N CYS A 33 -9.88 -3.34 13.26
CA CYS A 33 -11.33 -3.17 13.28
C CYS A 33 -11.80 -2.33 14.49
N ALA A 34 -11.23 -2.56 15.66
CA ALA A 34 -11.56 -1.78 16.86
C ALA A 34 -11.11 -0.32 16.74
N PHE A 35 -9.93 -0.07 16.20
CA PHE A 35 -9.43 1.28 15.92
C PHE A 35 -10.29 2.01 14.90
N PHE A 36 -10.70 1.33 13.83
CA PHE A 36 -11.63 1.87 12.85
C PHE A 36 -12.96 2.29 13.50
N ALA A 37 -13.58 1.40 14.27
CA ALA A 37 -14.85 1.68 14.95
C ALA A 37 -14.69 2.86 15.93
N HIS A 38 -13.60 2.92 16.69
CA HIS A 38 -13.31 4.02 17.61
C HIS A 38 -13.09 5.34 16.88
N ALA A 39 -12.32 5.35 15.80
CA ALA A 39 -11.96 6.56 15.06
C ALA A 39 -13.16 7.18 14.31
N THR A 40 -14.06 6.33 13.82
CA THR A 40 -15.18 6.77 12.96
C THR A 40 -16.52 6.79 13.66
N GLY A 41 -16.68 6.10 14.80
CA GLY A 41 -17.97 5.85 15.45
C GLY A 41 -18.87 4.88 14.66
N ARG A 42 -18.39 4.28 13.58
CA ARG A 42 -19.15 3.33 12.74
C ARG A 42 -19.05 1.92 13.32
N GLU A 43 -20.17 1.19 13.27
CA GLU A 43 -20.23 -0.20 13.71
C GLU A 43 -19.51 -1.11 12.70
N VAL A 44 -18.88 -2.17 13.22
CA VAL A 44 -18.29 -3.25 12.42
C VAL A 44 -19.03 -4.54 12.74
N TRP A 45 -19.62 -5.18 11.70
CA TRP A 45 -20.33 -6.46 11.82
C TRP A 45 -19.81 -7.46 10.79
N GLY A 46 -20.37 -8.68 10.78
CA GLY A 46 -20.07 -9.72 9.78
C GLY A 46 -18.59 -10.08 9.68
N ARG A 47 -17.85 -10.05 10.80
CA ARG A 47 -16.42 -10.38 10.84
C ARG A 47 -16.15 -11.83 10.47
N ASN A 48 -15.06 -12.06 9.75
CA ASN A 48 -14.62 -13.37 9.28
C ASN A 48 -15.72 -14.11 8.47
N GLN A 49 -16.59 -13.35 7.80
CA GLN A 49 -17.64 -13.93 6.99
C GLN A 49 -17.08 -14.43 5.66
N SER A 50 -17.19 -15.75 5.44
CA SER A 50 -16.89 -16.35 4.13
C SER A 50 -18.09 -16.27 3.20
N ILE A 51 -17.91 -15.63 2.05
CA ILE A 51 -18.93 -15.45 1.01
C ILE A 51 -18.50 -16.21 -0.23
N ARG A 52 -19.48 -16.87 -0.90
CA ARG A 52 -19.30 -17.54 -2.19
C ARG A 52 -20.36 -17.07 -3.17
N VAL A 53 -19.93 -16.77 -4.39
CA VAL A 53 -20.85 -16.45 -5.49
C VAL A 53 -21.48 -17.75 -6.00
N ALA A 54 -22.80 -17.83 -6.00
CA ALA A 54 -23.55 -19.09 -6.29
C ALA A 54 -23.21 -19.69 -7.66
N ASP A 55 -23.12 -18.83 -8.69
CA ASP A 55 -22.91 -19.25 -10.08
C ASP A 55 -21.44 -19.44 -10.45
N ARG A 56 -20.52 -19.01 -9.57
CA ARG A 56 -19.07 -19.01 -9.80
C ARG A 56 -18.35 -19.53 -8.58
N ILE A 57 -18.31 -20.84 -8.42
CA ILE A 57 -17.77 -21.54 -7.22
C ILE A 57 -16.33 -21.18 -6.86
N TYR A 58 -15.56 -20.69 -7.83
CA TYR A 58 -14.18 -20.22 -7.62
C TYR A 58 -14.11 -18.80 -7.03
N MET A 59 -15.19 -18.02 -7.17
CA MET A 59 -15.27 -16.68 -6.61
C MET A 59 -15.75 -16.77 -5.16
N ARG A 60 -14.83 -16.51 -4.27
CA ARG A 60 -15.07 -16.48 -2.83
C ARG A 60 -14.19 -15.45 -2.17
N CYS A 61 -14.69 -14.85 -1.11
CA CYS A 61 -13.91 -13.98 -0.24
C CYS A 61 -14.15 -14.32 1.23
N GLU A 62 -13.26 -13.88 2.06
CA GLU A 62 -13.41 -13.80 3.49
C GLU A 62 -13.26 -12.34 3.88
N LEU A 63 -14.26 -11.79 4.58
CA LEU A 63 -14.30 -10.38 4.93
C LEU A 63 -13.73 -10.18 6.34
N ASP A 64 -12.85 -9.21 6.50
CA ASP A 64 -12.39 -8.78 7.82
C ASP A 64 -13.55 -8.14 8.61
N GLY A 65 -14.50 -7.53 7.89
CA GLY A 65 -15.76 -7.01 8.45
C GLY A 65 -16.66 -6.37 7.39
N GLN A 66 -17.79 -5.89 7.86
CA GLN A 66 -18.70 -5.01 7.12
C GLN A 66 -18.99 -3.77 7.95
N THR A 67 -19.28 -2.66 7.30
CA THR A 67 -19.58 -1.38 7.91
C THR A 67 -20.48 -0.54 7.00
N LEU A 68 -20.72 0.70 7.35
CA LEU A 68 -21.27 1.71 6.44
C LEU A 68 -20.16 2.59 5.89
N ALA A 69 -20.24 2.98 4.63
CA ALA A 69 -19.43 4.05 4.05
C ALA A 69 -19.83 5.42 4.64
N GLU A 70 -19.09 6.48 4.35
CA GLU A 70 -19.43 7.84 4.83
C GLU A 70 -20.78 8.33 4.33
N ASN A 71 -21.21 7.88 3.16
CA ASN A 71 -22.52 8.18 2.58
C ASN A 71 -23.68 7.36 3.19
N GLY A 72 -23.41 6.47 4.14
CA GLY A 72 -24.38 5.58 4.79
C GLY A 72 -24.72 4.31 4.02
N GLU A 73 -24.10 4.05 2.87
CA GLU A 73 -24.28 2.83 2.10
C GLU A 73 -23.52 1.64 2.70
N PRO A 74 -24.01 0.40 2.55
CA PRO A 74 -23.27 -0.79 2.97
C PRO A 74 -21.90 -0.90 2.32
N ALA A 75 -20.89 -1.23 3.09
CA ALA A 75 -19.51 -1.37 2.66
C ALA A 75 -18.84 -2.60 3.27
N ILE A 76 -17.90 -3.21 2.56
CA ILE A 76 -16.93 -4.11 3.18
C ILE A 76 -15.90 -3.31 3.95
N LEU A 77 -15.39 -3.85 5.05
CA LEU A 77 -14.21 -3.37 5.75
C LEU A 77 -13.06 -4.33 5.50
N GLU A 78 -11.95 -3.80 5.03
CA GLU A 78 -10.70 -4.53 4.82
C GLU A 78 -9.61 -3.90 5.69
N CYS A 79 -8.93 -4.70 6.50
CA CYS A 79 -7.91 -4.26 7.44
C CYS A 79 -6.52 -4.64 6.94
N LYS A 80 -5.60 -3.68 6.91
CA LYS A 80 -4.23 -3.94 6.48
C LYS A 80 -3.23 -3.39 7.49
N HIS A 81 -2.17 -4.14 7.71
CA HIS A 81 -0.99 -3.70 8.43
C HIS A 81 0.21 -3.71 7.47
N VAL A 82 0.76 -2.54 7.22
CA VAL A 82 1.85 -2.35 6.26
C VAL A 82 3.08 -1.74 6.95
N ASN A 83 4.22 -1.78 6.27
CA ASN A 83 5.44 -1.20 6.83
C ASN A 83 5.35 0.32 6.95
N ALA A 84 6.21 0.92 7.80
CA ALA A 84 6.20 2.34 8.12
C ALA A 84 6.54 3.28 6.94
N PHE A 85 7.05 2.75 5.83
CA PHE A 85 7.42 3.52 4.64
C PHE A 85 6.39 3.43 3.51
N SER A 86 5.30 2.67 3.71
CA SER A 86 4.21 2.59 2.74
C SER A 86 3.43 3.89 2.69
N THR A 87 3.04 4.32 1.49
CA THR A 87 2.07 5.41 1.30
C THR A 87 0.65 4.83 1.23
N VAL A 88 -0.35 5.64 1.53
CA VAL A 88 -1.77 5.23 1.42
C VAL A 88 -2.10 4.88 -0.02
N GLU A 89 -1.61 5.69 -0.97
CA GLU A 89 -1.83 5.53 -2.40
C GLU A 89 -1.30 4.18 -2.90
N ASP A 90 -0.07 3.81 -2.52
CA ASP A 90 0.53 2.52 -2.89
C ASP A 90 -0.25 1.34 -2.30
N VAL A 91 -0.74 1.48 -1.07
CA VAL A 91 -1.55 0.46 -0.41
C VAL A 91 -2.89 0.31 -1.11
N VAL A 92 -3.61 1.40 -1.37
CA VAL A 92 -4.89 1.40 -2.09
C VAL A 92 -4.72 0.75 -3.47
N GLN A 93 -3.70 1.17 -4.23
CA GLN A 93 -3.42 0.61 -5.57
C GLN A 93 -3.16 -0.91 -5.52
N ARG A 94 -2.36 -1.36 -4.55
CA ARG A 94 -2.03 -2.78 -4.36
C ARG A 94 -3.24 -3.64 -4.06
N TYR A 95 -4.17 -3.14 -3.25
CA TYR A 95 -5.34 -3.89 -2.81
C TYR A 95 -6.61 -3.62 -3.64
N MET A 96 -6.55 -2.74 -4.64
CA MET A 96 -7.67 -2.44 -5.52
C MET A 96 -8.34 -3.69 -6.12
N PRO A 97 -7.58 -4.71 -6.62
CA PRO A 97 -8.20 -5.94 -7.10
C PRO A 97 -8.98 -6.68 -6.00
N GLN A 98 -8.41 -6.81 -4.80
CA GLN A 98 -9.06 -7.48 -3.67
C GLN A 98 -10.32 -6.74 -3.24
N LEU A 99 -10.28 -5.40 -3.14
CA LEU A 99 -11.43 -4.60 -2.75
C LEU A 99 -12.59 -4.77 -3.73
N HIS A 100 -12.33 -4.70 -5.05
CA HIS A 100 -13.37 -4.88 -6.08
C HIS A 100 -13.91 -6.31 -6.11
N HIS A 101 -13.06 -7.32 -5.96
CA HIS A 101 -13.48 -8.72 -5.83
C HIS A 101 -14.38 -8.91 -4.61
N ASN A 102 -13.97 -8.43 -3.44
CA ASN A 102 -14.72 -8.58 -2.20
C ASN A 102 -16.06 -7.83 -2.25
N MET A 103 -16.07 -6.59 -2.79
CA MET A 103 -17.33 -5.85 -3.03
C MET A 103 -18.28 -6.61 -3.94
N HIS A 104 -17.76 -7.19 -5.04
CA HIS A 104 -18.58 -7.98 -5.96
C HIS A 104 -19.14 -9.23 -5.28
N CYS A 105 -18.32 -9.98 -4.55
CA CYS A 105 -18.77 -11.17 -3.81
C CYS A 105 -19.81 -10.82 -2.75
N ALA A 106 -19.64 -9.71 -2.05
CA ALA A 106 -20.55 -9.26 -1.00
C ALA A 106 -21.82 -8.56 -1.53
N GLY A 107 -21.87 -8.24 -2.81
CA GLY A 107 -23.01 -7.53 -3.42
C GLY A 107 -23.15 -6.08 -2.96
N VAL A 108 -22.05 -5.44 -2.56
CA VAL A 108 -21.99 -4.03 -2.13
C VAL A 108 -21.14 -3.21 -3.10
N ARG A 109 -21.27 -1.88 -3.04
CA ARG A 109 -20.59 -0.98 -3.97
C ARG A 109 -19.51 -0.12 -3.31
N HIS A 110 -19.27 -0.29 -2.01
CA HIS A 110 -18.29 0.47 -1.26
C HIS A 110 -17.38 -0.47 -0.47
N ALA A 111 -16.13 -0.09 -0.40
CA ALA A 111 -15.12 -0.70 0.46
C ALA A 111 -14.46 0.36 1.32
N VAL A 112 -14.23 0.03 2.57
CA VAL A 112 -13.43 0.84 3.49
C VAL A 112 -12.14 0.08 3.77
N LEU A 113 -11.02 0.70 3.49
CA LEU A 113 -9.69 0.17 3.76
C LEU A 113 -9.13 0.86 5.00
N SER A 114 -8.97 0.11 6.09
CA SER A 114 -8.40 0.55 7.35
C SER A 114 -6.96 0.08 7.44
N ILE A 115 -6.01 1.02 7.56
CA ILE A 115 -4.58 0.74 7.35
C ILE A 115 -3.78 1.14 8.59
N PHE A 116 -3.11 0.18 9.21
CA PHE A 116 -2.00 0.46 10.10
C PHE A 116 -0.71 0.60 9.31
N ILE A 117 -0.05 1.75 9.39
CA ILE A 117 1.24 2.02 8.75
C ILE A 117 2.32 2.04 9.84
N GLY A 118 3.12 0.98 9.89
CA GLY A 118 4.01 0.74 11.03
C GLY A 118 3.23 0.62 12.34
N THR A 119 3.77 1.17 13.42
CA THR A 119 3.17 1.09 14.77
C THR A 119 2.58 2.41 15.28
N PHE A 120 2.51 3.45 14.43
CA PHE A 120 2.19 4.81 14.91
C PHE A 120 1.18 5.57 14.04
N LYS A 121 0.76 5.02 12.90
CA LYS A 121 -0.16 5.71 12.00
C LYS A 121 -1.34 4.80 11.64
N HIS A 122 -2.55 5.34 11.72
CA HIS A 122 -3.78 4.71 11.28
C HIS A 122 -4.44 5.60 10.24
N GLU A 123 -4.70 5.06 9.07
CA GLU A 123 -5.35 5.75 7.95
C GLU A 123 -6.58 4.97 7.50
N ILE A 124 -7.59 5.69 7.07
CA ILE A 124 -8.84 5.12 6.55
C ILE A 124 -9.07 5.69 5.16
N PHE A 125 -9.35 4.83 4.21
CA PHE A 125 -9.61 5.22 2.82
C PHE A 125 -10.85 4.50 2.30
N GLU A 126 -11.73 5.22 1.61
CA GLU A 126 -12.94 4.67 1.01
C GLU A 126 -12.77 4.52 -0.50
N VAL A 127 -13.23 3.40 -1.01
CA VAL A 127 -13.21 3.05 -2.44
C VAL A 127 -14.64 2.75 -2.88
N ALA A 128 -15.13 3.50 -3.86
CA ALA A 128 -16.34 3.14 -4.57
C ALA A 128 -16.02 2.12 -5.67
N MET A 129 -16.96 1.25 -5.98
CA MET A 129 -16.82 0.30 -7.08
C MET A 129 -16.74 1.02 -8.41
N ASP A 130 -15.69 0.74 -9.17
CA ASP A 130 -15.54 1.12 -10.57
C ASP A 130 -15.97 -0.05 -11.45
N ASP A 131 -17.06 0.12 -12.19
CA ASP A 131 -17.65 -0.94 -13.00
C ASP A 131 -16.74 -1.34 -14.19
N PHE A 132 -15.98 -0.41 -14.76
CA PHE A 132 -15.05 -0.72 -15.85
C PHE A 132 -13.85 -1.52 -15.33
N TYR A 133 -13.32 -1.13 -14.18
CA TYR A 133 -12.26 -1.89 -13.52
C TYR A 133 -12.74 -3.29 -13.14
N LEU A 134 -13.95 -3.39 -12.58
CA LEU A 134 -14.55 -4.68 -12.20
C LEU A 134 -14.71 -5.62 -13.39
N ILE A 135 -15.20 -5.14 -14.54
CA ILE A 135 -15.35 -5.95 -15.75
C ILE A 135 -13.99 -6.58 -16.14
N GLY A 136 -12.95 -5.76 -16.22
CA GLY A 136 -11.60 -6.25 -16.55
C GLY A 136 -11.05 -7.24 -15.52
N LEU A 137 -11.34 -7.04 -14.24
CA LEU A 137 -10.95 -7.96 -13.17
C LEU A 137 -11.66 -9.31 -13.32
N LEU A 138 -12.99 -9.30 -13.51
CA LEU A 138 -13.78 -10.52 -13.67
C LEU A 138 -13.37 -11.33 -14.91
N ASP A 139 -13.08 -10.67 -16.02
CA ASP A 139 -12.54 -11.30 -17.23
C ASP A 139 -11.20 -11.99 -16.96
N ALA A 140 -10.32 -11.34 -16.20
CA ALA A 140 -9.02 -11.90 -15.84
C ALA A 140 -9.14 -13.11 -14.88
N GLU A 141 -10.06 -13.05 -13.91
CA GLU A 141 -10.34 -14.14 -12.98
C GLU A 141 -10.95 -15.35 -13.71
N GLU A 142 -11.89 -15.12 -14.63
CA GLU A 142 -12.50 -16.18 -15.45
C GLU A 142 -11.46 -16.84 -16.37
N ALA A 143 -10.65 -16.04 -17.04
CA ALA A 143 -9.56 -16.55 -17.89
C ALA A 143 -8.56 -17.39 -17.08
N PHE A 144 -8.18 -16.92 -15.89
CA PHE A 144 -7.31 -17.69 -15.01
C PHE A 144 -7.95 -19.00 -14.55
N TRP A 145 -9.23 -18.97 -14.13
CA TRP A 145 -9.93 -20.18 -13.70
C TRP A 145 -10.13 -21.18 -14.83
N SER A 146 -10.42 -20.69 -16.04
CA SER A 146 -10.46 -21.53 -17.25
C SER A 146 -9.11 -22.22 -17.50
N ALA A 147 -8.01 -21.51 -17.36
CA ALA A 147 -6.67 -22.06 -17.46
C ALA A 147 -6.43 -23.19 -16.42
N VAL A 148 -6.88 -22.99 -15.18
CA VAL A 148 -6.78 -24.00 -14.11
C VAL A 148 -7.59 -25.25 -14.43
N THR A 149 -8.86 -25.10 -14.84
CA THR A 149 -9.77 -26.22 -15.12
C THR A 149 -9.38 -27.01 -16.34
N THR A 150 -8.91 -26.34 -17.39
CA THR A 150 -8.43 -26.99 -18.63
C THR A 150 -7.00 -27.49 -18.52
N ARG A 151 -6.29 -27.19 -17.41
CA ARG A 151 -4.86 -27.46 -17.24
C ARG A 151 -3.98 -26.88 -18.35
N THR A 152 -4.43 -25.79 -18.95
CA THR A 152 -3.68 -25.07 -19.98
C THR A 152 -3.05 -23.83 -19.31
N PRO A 153 -1.71 -23.71 -19.32
CA PRO A 153 -1.06 -22.56 -18.68
C PRO A 153 -1.60 -21.23 -19.21
N PRO A 154 -1.92 -20.26 -18.33
CA PRO A 154 -2.40 -18.96 -18.78
C PRO A 154 -1.32 -18.25 -19.60
N ILE A 155 -1.74 -17.56 -20.66
CA ILE A 155 -0.84 -16.68 -21.42
C ILE A 155 -0.51 -15.50 -20.52
N VAL A 156 0.70 -15.49 -19.97
CA VAL A 156 1.16 -14.36 -19.16
C VAL A 156 1.66 -13.30 -20.13
N SER A 157 0.93 -12.19 -20.24
CA SER A 157 1.52 -10.96 -20.76
C SER A 157 2.72 -10.62 -19.89
N ALA A 158 3.86 -10.36 -20.48
CA ALA A 158 5.20 -10.25 -19.91
C ALA A 158 5.26 -10.14 -18.38
N PRO A 159 5.97 -11.02 -17.67
CA PRO A 159 6.04 -10.97 -16.23
C PRO A 159 6.58 -9.61 -15.79
N ILE A 160 5.96 -8.99 -14.82
CA ILE A 160 6.63 -7.97 -14.02
C ILE A 160 7.90 -8.64 -13.52
N ALA A 161 9.05 -8.15 -13.98
CA ALA A 161 10.33 -8.76 -13.69
C ALA A 161 10.47 -8.91 -12.17
N SER A 162 10.65 -10.14 -11.70
CA SER A 162 11.01 -10.38 -10.30
C SER A 162 12.30 -9.60 -9.99
N PRO A 163 12.44 -9.00 -8.80
CA PRO A 163 13.69 -8.38 -8.42
C PRO A 163 14.85 -9.36 -8.68
N VAL A 164 15.82 -8.91 -9.49
CA VAL A 164 16.98 -9.74 -9.79
C VAL A 164 17.79 -9.89 -8.49
N PRO A 165 18.15 -11.12 -8.06
CA PRO A 165 19.02 -11.31 -6.91
C PRO A 165 20.30 -10.49 -7.04
N PHE A 166 20.79 -9.93 -5.93
CA PHE A 166 21.94 -9.03 -5.92
C PHE A 166 23.17 -9.63 -6.67
N GLU A 167 23.37 -10.94 -6.52
CA GLU A 167 24.49 -11.68 -7.15
C GLU A 167 24.35 -11.79 -8.68
N LYS A 168 23.17 -11.46 -9.23
CA LYS A 168 22.87 -11.47 -10.67
C LYS A 168 22.71 -10.06 -11.25
N LEU A 169 22.92 -9.03 -10.45
CA LEU A 169 22.91 -7.67 -10.95
C LEU A 169 24.10 -7.45 -11.88
N ARG A 170 23.88 -6.69 -12.94
CA ARG A 170 24.90 -6.33 -13.93
C ARG A 170 25.16 -4.84 -13.90
N ASP A 171 26.36 -4.43 -14.17
CA ASP A 171 26.68 -3.05 -14.50
C ASP A 171 26.07 -2.67 -15.84
N ALA A 172 25.52 -1.47 -15.96
CA ALA A 172 24.96 -0.95 -17.19
C ALA A 172 25.61 0.38 -17.54
N ASP A 173 26.11 0.48 -18.75
CA ASP A 173 26.56 1.77 -19.31
C ASP A 173 25.32 2.51 -19.84
N MET A 174 25.05 3.67 -19.23
CA MET A 174 23.89 4.51 -19.54
C MET A 174 24.24 5.69 -20.48
N THR A 175 25.46 5.73 -21.02
CA THR A 175 25.96 6.82 -21.88
C THR A 175 25.07 7.05 -23.11
N GLY A 176 24.41 6.00 -23.64
CA GLY A 176 23.51 6.08 -24.77
C GLY A 176 22.06 6.53 -24.45
N SER A 177 21.73 6.78 -23.17
CA SER A 177 20.39 7.20 -22.78
C SER A 177 20.29 8.73 -22.67
N ASN A 178 19.49 9.35 -23.53
CA ASN A 178 19.25 10.79 -23.48
C ASN A 178 18.57 11.24 -22.18
N GLU A 179 17.65 10.43 -21.66
CA GLU A 179 16.97 10.71 -20.40
C GLU A 179 17.94 10.67 -19.23
N TRP A 180 18.83 9.66 -19.20
CA TRP A 180 19.90 9.60 -18.20
C TRP A 180 20.82 10.81 -18.27
N ALA A 181 21.27 11.19 -19.46
CA ALA A 181 22.17 12.31 -19.69
C ALA A 181 21.58 13.61 -19.18
N SER A 182 20.29 13.91 -19.48
CA SER A 182 19.61 15.11 -19.00
C SER A 182 19.55 15.15 -17.46
N ASN A 183 19.07 14.08 -16.85
CA ASN A 183 18.95 14.03 -15.39
C ASN A 183 20.32 14.01 -14.67
N ALA A 184 21.32 13.41 -15.29
CA ALA A 184 22.68 13.42 -14.75
C ALA A 184 23.29 14.83 -14.76
N LEU A 185 23.06 15.62 -15.81
CA LEU A 185 23.49 17.01 -15.87
C LEU A 185 22.82 17.84 -14.77
N ASP A 186 21.52 17.71 -14.61
CA ASP A 186 20.78 18.40 -13.55
C ASP A 186 21.26 18.01 -12.16
N TRP A 187 21.49 16.71 -11.94
CA TRP A 187 22.00 16.21 -10.67
C TRP A 187 23.41 16.76 -10.35
N LEU A 188 24.31 16.74 -11.35
CA LEU A 188 25.67 17.26 -11.21
C LEU A 188 25.68 18.79 -10.95
N ALA A 189 24.82 19.52 -11.66
CA ALA A 189 24.70 20.97 -11.49
C ALA A 189 24.22 21.38 -10.09
N ASN A 190 23.36 20.57 -9.47
CA ASN A 190 22.73 20.90 -8.18
C ASN A 190 23.39 20.17 -6.98
N LYS A 191 24.28 19.24 -7.21
CA LYS A 191 24.87 18.38 -6.15
C LYS A 191 25.53 19.18 -5.03
N ASP A 192 26.36 20.16 -5.38
CA ASP A 192 27.07 20.96 -4.37
C ASP A 192 26.11 21.92 -3.66
N ALA A 193 25.16 22.51 -4.37
CA ALA A 193 24.12 23.36 -3.79
C ALA A 193 23.24 22.57 -2.81
N ALA A 194 22.88 21.33 -3.12
CA ALA A 194 22.12 20.45 -2.22
C ALA A 194 22.93 20.13 -0.95
N LYS A 195 24.21 19.83 -1.10
CA LYS A 195 25.13 19.59 0.03
C LYS A 195 25.29 20.81 0.94
N ASP A 196 25.42 21.99 0.33
CA ASP A 196 25.53 23.26 1.06
C ASP A 196 24.21 23.59 1.78
N PHE A 197 23.08 23.33 1.14
CA PHE A 197 21.75 23.46 1.74
C PHE A 197 21.61 22.58 2.98
N ASP A 198 21.95 21.30 2.90
CA ASP A 198 21.88 20.36 4.01
C ASP A 198 22.81 20.77 5.16
N LYS A 199 24.03 21.23 4.82
CA LYS A 199 24.99 21.74 5.80
C LYS A 199 24.47 22.99 6.51
N ALA A 200 23.91 23.95 5.76
CA ALA A 200 23.29 25.15 6.30
C ALA A 200 22.11 24.81 7.22
N ALA A 201 21.23 23.91 6.78
CA ALA A 201 20.10 23.45 7.57
C ALA A 201 20.53 22.79 8.90
N LYS A 202 21.59 21.98 8.87
CA LYS A 202 22.18 21.37 10.07
C LYS A 202 22.75 22.43 11.01
N THR A 203 23.49 23.41 10.47
CA THR A 203 24.06 24.50 11.25
C THR A 203 23.01 25.36 11.91
N ILE A 204 21.97 25.78 11.16
CA ILE A 204 20.85 26.58 11.68
C ILE A 204 20.14 25.86 12.83
N LYS A 205 19.87 24.56 12.69
CA LYS A 205 19.29 23.77 13.77
C LYS A 205 20.19 23.71 15.00
N GLY A 206 21.49 23.69 14.82
CA GLY A 206 22.49 23.70 15.91
C GLY A 206 22.57 25.04 16.68
N LEU A 207 22.12 26.14 16.08
CA LEU A 207 22.06 27.46 16.71
C LEU A 207 20.83 27.70 17.57
N VAL A 208 19.85 26.78 17.56
CA VAL A 208 18.61 26.90 18.34
C VAL A 208 18.80 26.22 19.69
N ASP A 209 18.89 27.01 20.75
CA ASP A 209 19.04 26.52 22.12
C ASP A 209 17.92 25.54 22.51
N ALA A 210 18.21 24.67 23.49
CA ALA A 210 17.32 23.58 23.87
C ALA A 210 15.95 24.04 24.40
N ASP A 211 15.88 25.21 25.00
CA ASP A 211 14.69 25.85 25.59
C ASP A 211 13.90 26.70 24.57
N VAL A 212 14.43 26.87 23.35
CA VAL A 212 13.76 27.66 22.29
C VAL A 212 12.80 26.79 21.51
N GLY A 213 11.51 27.12 21.57
CA GLY A 213 10.44 26.44 20.82
C GLY A 213 10.26 26.96 19.39
N LYS A 214 10.60 28.25 19.17
CA LYS A 214 10.51 28.90 17.85
C LYS A 214 11.62 29.95 17.73
N ALA A 215 12.39 29.88 16.67
CA ALA A 215 13.38 30.90 16.28
C ALA A 215 13.02 31.42 14.88
N THR A 216 13.13 32.75 14.67
CA THR A 216 12.83 33.41 13.39
C THR A 216 13.89 34.43 13.05
N GLY A 217 14.15 34.65 11.78
CA GLY A 217 15.04 35.67 11.27
C GLY A 217 15.51 35.39 9.84
N HIS A 218 15.86 36.46 9.15
CA HIS A 218 16.40 36.39 7.79
C HIS A 218 15.56 35.56 6.80
N GLY A 219 14.23 35.60 6.94
CA GLY A 219 13.30 34.92 6.05
C GLY A 219 13.09 33.42 6.32
N ILE A 220 13.59 32.92 7.46
CA ILE A 220 13.37 31.55 7.90
C ILE A 220 12.77 31.47 9.31
N GLU A 221 11.99 30.42 9.51
CA GLU A 221 11.43 30.03 10.80
C GLU A 221 11.89 28.61 11.15
N VAL A 222 12.40 28.42 12.37
CA VAL A 222 12.71 27.11 12.93
C VAL A 222 11.75 26.81 14.08
N LYS A 223 11.05 25.71 14.03
CA LYS A 223 10.14 25.25 15.08
C LYS A 223 10.59 23.93 15.69
N ARG A 224 10.48 23.84 17.01
CA ARG A 224 10.66 22.60 17.77
C ARG A 224 9.32 21.90 17.96
N SER A 225 9.27 20.63 17.60
CA SER A 225 8.09 19.78 17.85
C SER A 225 8.02 19.35 19.31
N LYS A 226 6.88 18.79 19.71
CA LYS A 226 6.73 18.20 21.07
C LYS A 226 7.70 17.07 21.35
N SER A 227 8.18 16.39 20.31
CA SER A 227 9.21 15.33 20.38
C SER A 227 10.66 15.86 20.37
N GLY A 228 10.84 17.20 20.34
CA GLY A 228 12.14 17.86 20.34
C GLY A 228 12.79 18.05 18.96
N SER A 229 12.23 17.52 17.89
CA SER A 229 12.80 17.67 16.54
C SER A 229 12.59 19.09 15.99
N LEU A 230 13.59 19.59 15.23
CA LEU A 230 13.58 20.93 14.63
C LEU A 230 13.24 20.87 13.14
N THR A 231 12.30 21.70 12.72
CA THR A 231 11.90 21.89 11.32
C THR A 231 12.16 23.31 10.89
N ILE A 232 12.76 23.51 9.70
CA ILE A 232 13.01 24.82 9.10
C ILE A 232 11.97 25.05 8.00
N LYS A 233 11.43 26.27 7.95
CA LYS A 233 10.52 26.74 6.89
C LYS A 233 10.89 28.14 6.47
N THR A 234 10.51 28.53 5.25
CA THR A 234 10.52 29.94 4.84
C THR A 234 9.46 30.70 5.60
N GLU A 235 9.80 31.87 6.09
CA GLU A 235 8.86 32.80 6.71
C GLU A 235 7.88 33.29 5.62
N LYS A 236 6.58 33.27 5.92
CA LYS A 236 5.54 33.75 5.00
C LYS A 236 5.40 35.26 5.10
#